data_705643936a2fa286b67a179879c5da86
#
_entry.id   705643936a2fa286b67a179879c5da86
#
_cell.length_a   1.000
_cell.length_b   1.000
_cell.length_c   1.000
_cell.angle_alpha   90.00
_cell.angle_beta   90.00
_cell.angle_gamma   90.00
#
_symmetry.space_group_name_H-M   'P 1'
#
loop_
_entity.id
_entity.type
_entity.pdbx_description
1 polymer ?
#
loop_
_entity_poly.entity_id
_entity_poly.type
_entity_poly.pdbx_seq_one_letter_code
_entity_poly.pdbx_strand_id
1 'polypeptide(L)'
;MKSIIVLSDSHGMLPKDDNFWTVLDEADYIFHLGDGVNEINTLKSIYKDKFYYVYGNCDTFNAEPFKIVEVEGVKFLLTHGNSFGVKHDLYNLAFECKYQNVKYGLYGHTHIAKVDEINGVTLINPGSIGYERSYCYIAIQNKNLVYKIVQQWG
;
A
#
# COMPACT_ATOMS: atom_id res chain seq x y z
N MET A 1 -10.98 0.45 17.09
CA MET A 1 -9.74 0.26 16.30
C MET A 1 -10.10 -0.18 14.89
N LYS A 2 -9.47 0.40 13.90
CA LYS A 2 -9.65 0.02 12.50
C LYS A 2 -8.33 -0.47 11.91
N SER A 3 -8.41 -1.48 11.07
CA SER A 3 -7.23 -2.10 10.47
C SER A 3 -7.20 -1.88 8.96
N ILE A 4 -5.98 -1.78 8.42
CA ILE A 4 -5.74 -1.65 6.99
C ILE A 4 -4.70 -2.69 6.61
N ILE A 5 -4.96 -3.41 5.53
CA ILE A 5 -3.97 -4.29 4.92
C ILE A 5 -3.47 -3.61 3.65
N VAL A 6 -2.16 -3.40 3.54
CA VAL A 6 -1.55 -2.74 2.40
C VAL A 6 -0.78 -3.76 1.58
N LEU A 7 -1.19 -3.92 0.32
CA LEU A 7 -0.60 -4.84 -0.64
C LEU A 7 0.04 -4.06 -1.79
N SER A 8 1.04 -4.66 -2.43
CA SER A 8 1.61 -4.11 -3.64
C SER A 8 2.26 -5.20 -4.48
N ASP A 9 2.40 -4.92 -5.77
CA ASP A 9 3.22 -5.73 -6.68
C ASP A 9 2.86 -7.21 -6.64
N SER A 10 1.58 -7.50 -6.86
CA SER A 10 1.07 -8.88 -6.89
C SER A 10 1.45 -9.62 -8.16
N HIS A 11 1.57 -8.94 -9.29
CA HIS A 11 2.08 -9.52 -10.55
C HIS A 11 1.44 -10.86 -10.92
N GLY A 12 0.12 -11.00 -10.73
CA GLY A 12 -0.60 -12.24 -11.04
C GLY A 12 -0.53 -13.31 -9.96
N MET A 13 0.07 -13.02 -8.81
CA MET A 13 0.41 -14.04 -7.81
C MET A 13 -0.06 -13.68 -6.40
N LEU A 14 -1.36 -13.67 -6.16
CA LEU A 14 -1.86 -13.57 -4.78
C LEU A 14 -1.70 -14.92 -4.08
N PRO A 15 -1.44 -14.91 -2.76
CA PRO A 15 -1.44 -16.15 -2.00
C PRO A 15 -2.76 -16.89 -2.14
N LYS A 16 -2.71 -18.22 -2.13
CA LYS A 16 -3.90 -19.08 -2.28
C LYS A 16 -4.37 -19.67 -0.97
N ASP A 17 -3.60 -19.50 0.10
CA ASP A 17 -3.94 -20.10 1.39
C ASP A 17 -5.09 -19.36 2.06
N ASP A 18 -5.88 -20.09 2.83
CA ASP A 18 -7.05 -19.55 3.51
C ASP A 18 -6.70 -18.46 4.53
N ASN A 19 -5.52 -18.53 5.14
CA ASN A 19 -5.10 -17.53 6.13
C ASN A 19 -5.00 -16.13 5.53
N PHE A 20 -4.44 -16.02 4.33
CA PHE A 20 -4.33 -14.73 3.65
C PHE A 20 -5.72 -14.13 3.41
N TRP A 21 -6.64 -14.94 2.89
CA TRP A 21 -7.99 -14.46 2.57
C TRP A 21 -8.77 -14.13 3.82
N THR A 22 -8.56 -14.86 4.92
CA THR A 22 -9.15 -14.53 6.22
C THR A 22 -8.66 -13.16 6.71
N VAL A 23 -7.37 -12.87 6.54
CA VAL A 23 -6.81 -11.56 6.89
C VAL A 23 -7.50 -10.44 6.11
N LEU A 24 -7.70 -10.64 4.81
CA LEU A 24 -8.39 -9.63 3.99
C LEU A 24 -9.87 -9.49 4.40
N ASP A 25 -10.55 -10.60 4.67
CA ASP A 25 -11.97 -10.57 5.09
C ASP A 25 -12.14 -9.80 6.39
N GLU A 26 -11.23 -9.95 7.32
CA GLU A 26 -11.30 -9.32 8.65
C GLU A 26 -10.81 -7.87 8.66
N ALA A 27 -10.06 -7.43 7.67
CA ALA A 27 -9.56 -6.07 7.60
C ALA A 27 -10.72 -5.08 7.39
N ASP A 28 -10.59 -3.90 7.98
CA ASP A 28 -11.57 -2.83 7.75
C ASP A 28 -11.33 -2.15 6.41
N TYR A 29 -10.09 -2.07 5.95
CA TYR A 29 -9.71 -1.46 4.67
C TYR A 29 -8.59 -2.26 4.03
N ILE A 30 -8.56 -2.27 2.70
CA ILE A 30 -7.52 -2.94 1.92
C ILE A 30 -7.01 -1.94 0.88
N PHE A 31 -5.68 -1.75 0.83
CA PHE A 31 -5.03 -0.90 -0.17
C PHE A 31 -4.15 -1.76 -1.07
N HIS A 32 -4.15 -1.47 -2.36
CA HIS A 32 -3.22 -2.07 -3.32
C HIS A 32 -2.49 -0.96 -4.06
N LEU A 33 -1.17 -1.02 -4.07
CA LEU A 33 -0.32 0.06 -4.57
C LEU A 33 0.17 -0.14 -6.01
N GLY A 34 -0.47 -1.07 -6.74
CA GLY A 34 -0.20 -1.22 -8.17
C GLY A 34 0.64 -2.42 -8.56
N ASP A 35 0.74 -2.63 -9.86
CA ASP A 35 1.38 -3.76 -10.52
C ASP A 35 0.69 -5.10 -10.19
N GLY A 36 -0.56 -5.18 -10.63
CA GLY A 36 -1.40 -6.35 -10.46
C GLY A 36 -2.82 -6.06 -10.93
N VAL A 37 -3.00 -5.68 -12.21
CA VAL A 37 -4.30 -5.23 -12.72
C VAL A 37 -5.39 -6.29 -12.52
N ASN A 38 -5.08 -7.56 -12.74
CA ASN A 38 -6.06 -8.64 -12.58
C ASN A 38 -6.45 -8.83 -11.13
N GLU A 39 -5.47 -8.79 -10.21
CA GLU A 39 -5.72 -8.92 -8.77
C GLU A 39 -6.48 -7.71 -8.25
N ILE A 40 -6.15 -6.51 -8.72
CA ILE A 40 -6.88 -5.29 -8.37
C ILE A 40 -8.35 -5.45 -8.77
N ASN A 41 -8.62 -5.91 -9.99
CA ASN A 41 -10.00 -6.11 -10.46
C ASN A 41 -10.74 -7.14 -9.62
N THR A 42 -10.07 -8.23 -9.25
CA THR A 42 -10.65 -9.27 -8.39
C THR A 42 -10.97 -8.73 -7.01
N LEU A 43 -10.01 -8.06 -6.37
CA LEU A 43 -10.19 -7.50 -5.02
C LEU A 43 -11.26 -6.42 -5.00
N LYS A 44 -11.30 -5.59 -6.04
CA LYS A 44 -12.32 -4.55 -6.18
C LYS A 44 -13.71 -5.16 -6.25
N SER A 45 -13.87 -6.28 -6.96
CA SER A 45 -15.14 -6.99 -7.07
C SER A 45 -15.58 -7.59 -5.73
N ILE A 46 -14.65 -8.17 -4.97
CA ILE A 46 -14.96 -8.84 -3.70
C ILE A 46 -15.15 -7.84 -2.56
N TYR A 47 -14.30 -6.82 -2.48
CA TYR A 47 -14.19 -5.91 -1.33
C TYR A 47 -14.50 -4.46 -1.67
N LYS A 48 -15.35 -4.19 -2.62
CA LYS A 48 -15.59 -2.87 -3.21
C LYS A 48 -15.83 -1.74 -2.21
N ASP A 49 -16.42 -2.03 -1.06
CA ASP A 49 -16.77 -1.00 -0.06
C ASP A 49 -15.59 -0.64 0.86
N LYS A 50 -14.51 -1.42 0.82
CA LYS A 50 -13.34 -1.18 1.67
C LYS A 50 -12.02 -1.26 0.92
N PHE A 51 -12.05 -1.31 -0.40
CA PHE A 51 -10.86 -1.47 -1.25
C PHE A 51 -10.51 -0.16 -1.95
N TYR A 52 -9.24 0.26 -1.79
CA TYR A 52 -8.68 1.45 -2.45
C TYR A 52 -7.39 1.04 -3.15
N TYR A 53 -7.12 1.64 -4.30
CA TYR A 53 -5.97 1.21 -5.09
C TYR A 53 -5.45 2.34 -5.98
N VAL A 54 -4.20 2.15 -6.43
CA VAL A 54 -3.61 2.91 -7.53
C VAL A 54 -3.04 1.89 -8.52
N TYR A 55 -2.95 2.28 -9.78
CA TYR A 55 -2.30 1.43 -10.78
C TYR A 55 -0.79 1.68 -10.79
N GLY A 56 -0.03 0.63 -11.12
CA GLY A 56 1.41 0.73 -11.29
C GLY A 56 1.81 0.88 -12.74
N ASN A 57 3.11 0.98 -12.96
CA ASN A 57 3.67 1.16 -14.30
C ASN A 57 3.46 -0.04 -15.22
N CYS A 58 3.25 -1.23 -14.66
CA CYS A 58 2.93 -2.43 -15.45
C CYS A 58 1.44 -2.58 -15.75
N ASP A 59 0.57 -1.79 -15.11
CA ASP A 59 -0.89 -1.91 -15.25
C ASP A 59 -1.43 -1.06 -16.39
N THR A 60 -0.93 0.17 -16.52
CA THR A 60 -1.40 1.12 -17.53
C THR A 60 -0.37 2.23 -17.73
N PHE A 61 -0.34 2.82 -18.92
CA PHE A 61 0.50 3.98 -19.23
C PHE A 61 -0.01 5.27 -18.61
N ASN A 62 -1.29 5.32 -18.27
CA ASN A 62 -1.94 6.54 -17.77
C ASN A 62 -2.30 6.45 -16.29
N ALA A 63 -1.49 5.70 -15.52
CA ALA A 63 -1.70 5.59 -14.07
C ALA A 63 -1.58 6.97 -13.41
N GLU A 64 -2.49 7.26 -12.49
CA GLU A 64 -2.39 8.46 -11.66
C GLU A 64 -1.10 8.41 -10.85
N PRO A 65 -0.39 9.56 -10.68
CA PRO A 65 0.84 9.54 -9.91
C PRO A 65 0.63 9.18 -8.43
N PHE A 66 -0.50 9.58 -7.86
CA PHE A 66 -0.85 9.21 -6.49
C PHE A 66 -2.33 9.45 -6.22
N LYS A 67 -2.79 8.95 -5.10
CA LYS A 67 -4.15 9.15 -4.61
C LYS A 67 -4.09 9.41 -3.10
N ILE A 68 -4.88 10.33 -2.59
CA ILE A 68 -4.98 10.58 -1.15
C ILE A 68 -6.26 9.92 -0.63
N VAL A 69 -6.11 9.09 0.41
CA VAL A 69 -7.24 8.41 1.06
C VAL A 69 -7.19 8.74 2.54
N GLU A 70 -8.33 9.17 3.08
CA GLU A 70 -8.44 9.43 4.52
C GLU A 70 -9.22 8.31 5.18
N VAL A 71 -8.64 7.75 6.24
CA VAL A 71 -9.24 6.67 7.02
C VAL A 71 -9.16 7.05 8.48
N GLU A 72 -10.30 7.12 9.16
CA GLU A 72 -10.40 7.40 10.60
C GLU A 72 -9.63 8.67 10.99
N GLY A 73 -9.71 9.70 10.15
CA GLY A 73 -9.06 10.98 10.40
C GLY A 73 -7.57 11.01 10.07
N VAL A 74 -7.03 9.94 9.49
CA VAL A 74 -5.62 9.87 9.09
C VAL A 74 -5.55 9.83 7.57
N LYS A 75 -4.73 10.71 6.98
CA LYS A 75 -4.54 10.77 5.54
C LYS A 75 -3.35 9.94 5.11
N PHE A 76 -3.55 9.18 4.04
CA PHE A 76 -2.51 8.38 3.41
C PHE A 76 -2.34 8.83 1.96
N LEU A 77 -1.09 8.95 1.52
CA LEU A 77 -0.79 9.11 0.10
C LEU A 77 -0.44 7.73 -0.43
N LEU A 78 -1.23 7.25 -1.40
CA LEU A 78 -1.00 5.98 -2.05
C LEU A 78 -0.39 6.23 -3.41
N THR A 79 0.72 5.57 -3.70
CA THR A 79 1.37 5.65 -5.01
C THR A 79 2.06 4.32 -5.31
N HIS A 80 2.19 4.01 -6.60
CA HIS A 80 3.08 2.90 -6.95
C HIS A 80 4.53 3.28 -6.70
N GLY A 81 4.89 4.52 -6.99
CA GLY A 81 6.19 5.07 -6.67
C GLY A 81 7.10 5.34 -7.86
N ASN A 82 6.83 4.76 -9.02
CA ASN A 82 7.68 4.95 -10.19
C ASN A 82 7.78 6.41 -10.61
N SER A 83 6.70 7.19 -10.49
CA SER A 83 6.71 8.60 -10.86
C SER A 83 7.48 9.48 -9.86
N PHE A 84 7.80 8.95 -8.68
CA PHE A 84 8.59 9.66 -7.66
C PHE A 84 10.04 9.19 -7.59
N GLY A 85 10.45 8.28 -8.47
CA GLY A 85 11.83 7.80 -8.52
C GLY A 85 12.25 7.03 -7.27
N VAL A 86 11.35 6.26 -6.67
CA VAL A 86 11.59 5.59 -5.38
C VAL A 86 12.72 4.55 -5.42
N LYS A 87 13.15 4.12 -6.61
CA LYS A 87 14.32 3.23 -6.73
C LYS A 87 15.65 3.96 -6.50
N HIS A 88 15.64 5.29 -6.60
CA HIS A 88 16.81 6.12 -6.36
C HIS A 88 16.89 6.63 -4.93
N ASP A 89 15.81 7.32 -4.50
CA ASP A 89 15.68 7.83 -3.14
C ASP A 89 14.20 8.12 -2.86
N LEU A 90 13.90 8.57 -1.64
CA LEU A 90 12.53 8.82 -1.21
C LEU A 90 12.22 10.31 -1.01
N TYR A 91 13.12 11.20 -1.38
CA TYR A 91 12.93 12.63 -1.10
C TYR A 91 11.76 13.24 -1.89
N ASN A 92 11.58 12.86 -3.15
CA ASN A 92 10.46 13.39 -3.95
C ASN A 92 9.12 12.96 -3.36
N LEU A 93 9.02 11.70 -2.93
CA LEU A 93 7.80 11.20 -2.31
C LEU A 93 7.53 11.90 -0.97
N ALA A 94 8.56 12.03 -0.15
CA ALA A 94 8.45 12.74 1.14
C ALA A 94 8.02 14.20 0.92
N PHE A 95 8.56 14.87 -0.09
CA PHE A 95 8.20 16.23 -0.43
C PHE A 95 6.71 16.33 -0.80
N GLU A 96 6.22 15.42 -1.64
CA GLU A 96 4.81 15.45 -2.05
C GLU A 96 3.89 15.22 -0.84
N CYS A 97 4.26 14.30 0.04
CA CYS A 97 3.49 14.07 1.27
C CYS A 97 3.41 15.33 2.12
N LYS A 98 4.53 16.02 2.31
CA LYS A 98 4.56 17.29 3.06
C LYS A 98 3.69 18.35 2.37
N TYR A 99 3.82 18.48 1.06
CA TYR A 99 3.04 19.42 0.27
C TYR A 99 1.54 19.19 0.41
N GLN A 100 1.13 17.92 0.46
CA GLN A 100 -0.27 17.53 0.61
C GLN A 100 -0.74 17.49 2.08
N ASN A 101 0.16 17.79 3.00
CA ASN A 101 -0.11 17.72 4.45
C ASN A 101 -0.51 16.30 4.88
N VAL A 102 0.24 15.31 4.41
CA VAL A 102 0.03 13.88 4.69
C VAL A 102 1.25 13.36 5.42
N LYS A 103 1.04 12.63 6.52
CA LYS A 103 2.13 12.08 7.33
C LYS A 103 2.58 10.68 6.91
N TYR A 104 1.78 9.99 6.12
CA TYR A 104 2.03 8.58 5.75
C TYR A 104 1.97 8.44 4.24
N GLY A 105 3.11 8.08 3.65
CA GLY A 105 3.20 7.76 2.23
C GLY A 105 3.41 6.26 2.04
N LEU A 106 2.55 5.64 1.24
CA LEU A 106 2.59 4.21 0.97
C LEU A 106 2.98 4.01 -0.49
N TYR A 107 4.02 3.21 -0.72
CA TYR A 107 4.56 3.02 -2.08
C TYR A 107 5.01 1.58 -2.27
N GLY A 108 5.14 1.16 -3.52
CA GLY A 108 5.62 -0.16 -3.91
C GLY A 108 6.81 -0.06 -4.86
N HIS A 109 6.72 -0.75 -5.98
CA HIS A 109 7.64 -0.69 -7.11
C HIS A 109 9.01 -1.36 -6.88
N THR A 110 9.64 -1.16 -5.72
CA THR A 110 10.98 -1.72 -5.46
C THR A 110 10.94 -3.19 -5.07
N HIS A 111 9.78 -3.70 -4.65
CA HIS A 111 9.58 -5.04 -4.10
C HIS A 111 10.29 -5.27 -2.76
N ILE A 112 10.81 -4.23 -2.13
CA ILE A 112 11.54 -4.34 -0.87
C ILE A 112 10.71 -3.74 0.25
N ALA A 113 10.28 -4.57 1.19
CA ALA A 113 9.53 -4.12 2.36
C ALA A 113 10.44 -3.29 3.26
N LYS A 114 10.05 -2.05 3.55
CA LYS A 114 10.83 -1.20 4.47
C LYS A 114 10.01 -0.01 4.93
N VAL A 115 10.46 0.59 6.01
CA VAL A 115 9.87 1.81 6.58
C VAL A 115 10.99 2.82 6.78
N ASP A 116 10.75 4.04 6.34
CA ASP A 116 11.67 5.17 6.51
C ASP A 116 10.90 6.37 7.05
N GLU A 117 11.60 7.25 7.73
CA GLU A 117 11.04 8.52 8.16
C GLU A 117 11.90 9.66 7.62
N ILE A 118 11.29 10.58 6.88
CA ILE A 118 11.98 11.72 6.28
C ILE A 118 11.16 12.97 6.57
N ASN A 119 11.75 13.93 7.27
CA ASN A 119 11.11 15.22 7.57
C ASN A 119 9.71 15.08 8.20
N GLY A 120 9.54 14.12 9.09
CA GLY A 120 8.27 13.90 9.79
C GLY A 120 7.26 13.09 8.98
N VAL A 121 7.62 12.61 7.79
CA VAL A 121 6.77 11.75 6.97
C VAL A 121 7.25 10.30 7.12
N THR A 122 6.32 9.41 7.43
CA THR A 122 6.60 7.97 7.47
C THR A 122 6.28 7.36 6.11
N LEU A 123 7.27 6.73 5.51
CA LEU A 123 7.16 6.14 4.17
C LEU A 123 7.26 4.63 4.31
N ILE A 124 6.22 3.93 3.87
CA ILE A 124 6.09 2.49 4.05
C ILE A 124 5.97 1.80 2.70
N ASN A 125 6.84 0.83 2.46
CA ASN A 125 6.73 -0.09 1.34
C ASN A 125 6.35 -1.46 1.91
N PRO A 126 5.19 -2.02 1.54
CA PRO A 126 4.78 -3.32 2.07
C PRO A 126 5.56 -4.49 1.46
N GLY A 127 6.39 -4.24 0.46
CA GLY A 127 7.05 -5.27 -0.31
C GLY A 127 6.11 -5.85 -1.37
N SER A 128 6.56 -6.87 -2.07
CA SER A 128 5.77 -7.54 -3.10
C SER A 128 5.00 -8.71 -2.50
N ILE A 129 3.68 -8.64 -2.53
CA ILE A 129 2.86 -9.78 -2.09
C ILE A 129 3.03 -10.96 -3.07
N GLY A 130 3.28 -10.66 -4.33
CA GLY A 130 3.49 -11.70 -5.35
C GLY A 130 4.77 -12.48 -5.17
N TYR A 131 5.89 -11.77 -5.04
CA TYR A 131 7.22 -12.40 -5.01
C TYR A 131 7.72 -12.71 -3.61
N GLU A 132 7.42 -11.82 -2.65
CA GLU A 132 8.00 -11.92 -1.29
C GLU A 132 6.99 -12.36 -0.24
N ARG A 133 5.71 -12.45 -0.56
CA ARG A 133 4.63 -12.78 0.37
C ARG A 133 4.58 -11.83 1.56
N SER A 134 4.93 -10.56 1.34
CA SER A 134 4.91 -9.56 2.38
C SER A 134 3.77 -8.57 2.16
N TYR A 135 3.31 -8.00 3.26
CA TYR A 135 2.31 -6.92 3.26
C TYR A 135 2.49 -6.09 4.53
N CYS A 136 1.82 -4.96 4.59
CA CYS A 136 1.85 -4.14 5.79
C CYS A 136 0.48 -4.17 6.48
N TYR A 137 0.48 -4.41 7.78
CA TYR A 137 -0.69 -4.29 8.64
C TYR A 137 -0.63 -2.96 9.36
N ILE A 138 -1.69 -2.17 9.26
CA ILE A 138 -1.82 -0.88 9.94
C ILE A 138 -3.05 -0.94 10.84
N ALA A 139 -2.92 -0.45 12.08
CA ALA A 139 -4.04 -0.29 12.99
C ALA A 139 -4.12 1.15 13.43
N ILE A 140 -5.34 1.70 13.42
CA ILE A 140 -5.61 3.09 13.80
C ILE A 140 -6.61 3.10 14.95
N GLN A 141 -6.29 3.83 16.01
CA GLN A 141 -7.21 4.08 17.12
C GLN A 141 -6.99 5.51 17.62
N ASN A 142 -8.07 6.33 17.61
CA ASN A 142 -8.03 7.72 18.04
C ASN A 142 -6.92 8.50 17.33
N LYS A 143 -6.77 8.30 16.00
CA LYS A 143 -5.76 8.90 15.14
C LYS A 143 -4.32 8.47 15.46
N ASN A 144 -4.13 7.57 16.40
CA ASN A 144 -2.84 6.95 16.67
C ASN A 144 -2.69 5.73 15.78
N LEU A 145 -1.52 5.61 15.15
CA LEU A 145 -1.29 4.60 14.15
C LEU A 145 -0.11 3.73 14.55
N VAL A 146 -0.29 2.41 14.43
CA VAL A 146 0.80 1.44 14.53
C VAL A 146 0.84 0.64 13.24
N TYR A 147 2.01 0.15 12.88
CA TYR A 147 2.19 -0.62 11.64
C TYR A 147 3.16 -1.76 11.86
N LYS A 148 3.03 -2.78 11.01
CA LYS A 148 3.89 -3.95 11.05
C LYS A 148 4.03 -4.52 9.65
N ILE A 149 5.26 -4.77 9.22
CA ILE A 149 5.51 -5.55 7.99
C ILE A 149 5.33 -7.01 8.36
N VAL A 150 4.51 -7.71 7.60
CA VAL A 150 4.24 -9.14 7.78
C VAL A 150 4.74 -9.88 6.56
N GLN A 151 5.53 -10.93 6.78
CA GLN A 151 5.96 -11.84 5.73
C GLN A 151 5.46 -13.23 6.11
N GLN A 152 4.60 -13.79 5.26
CA GLN A 152 3.87 -15.00 5.64
C GLN A 152 4.74 -16.25 5.64
N TRP A 153 5.70 -16.33 4.77
CA TRP A 153 6.71 -17.37 4.86
C TRP A 153 7.98 -16.93 4.18
N GLY A 154 9.02 -17.24 4.84
CA GLY A 154 10.35 -16.99 4.35
C GLY A 154 10.69 -17.82 3.14
#